data_cd77d9fb79265c0cc23a681a8f1900b7
#
_entry.id   cd77d9fb79265c0cc23a681a8f1900b7
#
_cell.length_a   1.000
_cell.length_b   1.000
_cell.length_c   1.000
_cell.angle_alpha   90.00
_cell.angle_beta   90.00
_cell.angle_gamma   90.00
#
_symmetry.space_group_name_H-M   'P 1'
#
loop_
_entity.id
_entity.type
_entity.pdbx_description
1 polymer ?
#
loop_
_entity_poly.entity_id
_entity_poly.type
_entity_poly.pdbx_seq_one_letter_code
_entity_poly.pdbx_strand_id
1 'polypeptide(L)'
;MSLKIKFLLLLVLYHHVDSASIVKFLPGFEGPLPFELETGYIGIGEDENVQFFYYFIKSENNPKEDPLLIWLNGGPGCSCLGGIIFENGPVGLKFEVFNGSAPSLFSTTYSWTKPVGSGFSYSKTPIDKTGDISEVKRTHEFLQKWLSRHPQYFSNPLYVVGDSYSGMIVPALVQEISQGNYICCEPPINLQGYMLGNPVTYMDFEQNFRIPYAYGMGLISDEIYEPMKRICNGNYYNVDPSNTQCLKLTEEYHKCTAKINIHHILTPDCDVTNVTSPDCYYYPYHLIECWANDESVREALHIEKGSKGKWARCNRTIPYNHDIVSSIPYHMNNSISGYRSLIYSGDHDIAVPFLATQAWIRSLNYSPIHNWRPWMINNQIAGYTRAYSNKMTFATIKASGHTAEYRPNETFIMFQRWISGQPL
;
A
#
# COMPACT_ATOMS: atom_id res chain seq x y z
N MET A 1 -2.18 45.30 30.89
CA MET A 1 -2.48 44.82 29.52
C MET A 1 -4.00 44.72 29.41
N SER A 2 -4.59 45.53 28.54
CA SER A 2 -6.03 45.72 28.43
C SER A 2 -6.76 44.44 28.00
N LEU A 3 -7.99 44.23 28.50
CA LEU A 3 -8.87 43.09 28.17
C LEU A 3 -9.04 42.90 26.63
N LYS A 4 -8.95 44.01 25.86
CA LYS A 4 -8.99 44.03 24.37
C LYS A 4 -7.79 43.33 23.74
N ILE A 5 -6.60 43.38 24.33
CA ILE A 5 -5.38 42.72 23.83
C ILE A 5 -5.45 41.21 24.08
N LYS A 6 -6.04 40.78 25.21
CA LYS A 6 -6.28 39.34 25.48
C LYS A 6 -7.31 38.73 24.51
N PHE A 7 -8.33 39.49 24.14
CA PHE A 7 -9.34 39.05 23.16
C PHE A 7 -8.77 38.96 21.74
N LEU A 8 -7.87 39.89 21.38
CA LEU A 8 -7.18 39.85 20.08
C LEU A 8 -6.17 38.69 19.98
N LEU A 9 -5.48 38.38 21.06
CA LEU A 9 -4.61 37.20 21.15
C LEU A 9 -5.39 35.87 21.09
N LEU A 10 -6.58 35.80 21.66
CA LEU A 10 -7.47 34.65 21.53
C LEU A 10 -8.05 34.48 20.10
N LEU A 11 -8.30 35.58 19.40
CA LEU A 11 -8.76 35.54 17.99
C LEU A 11 -7.64 35.14 17.01
N VAL A 12 -6.39 35.46 17.30
CA VAL A 12 -5.24 35.06 16.46
C VAL A 12 -4.91 33.57 16.63
N LEU A 13 -5.24 32.98 17.78
CA LEU A 13 -5.08 31.52 18.01
C LEU A 13 -6.19 30.67 17.36
N TYR A 14 -7.26 31.28 16.83
CA TYR A 14 -8.39 30.56 16.22
C TYR A 14 -8.37 30.50 14.69
N HIS A 15 -7.30 30.96 14.04
CA HIS A 15 -7.13 30.84 12.59
C HIS A 15 -6.18 29.69 12.19
N HIS A 16 -6.23 28.55 12.86
CA HIS A 16 -5.97 27.31 12.15
C HIS A 16 -7.27 26.95 11.42
N VAL A 17 -7.36 27.36 10.18
CA VAL A 17 -8.40 26.90 9.26
C VAL A 17 -8.29 25.37 9.24
N ASP A 18 -9.30 24.70 9.74
CA ASP A 18 -9.48 23.28 9.58
C ASP A 18 -9.45 22.99 8.06
N SER A 19 -8.36 22.47 7.56
CA SER A 19 -8.22 22.19 6.12
C SER A 19 -8.97 20.94 5.69
N ALA A 20 -9.72 20.32 6.61
CA ALA A 20 -10.56 19.16 6.37
C ALA A 20 -11.86 19.58 5.67
N SER A 21 -12.22 18.90 4.59
CA SER A 21 -13.40 19.21 3.78
C SER A 21 -14.16 17.93 3.41
N ILE A 22 -15.48 17.97 3.53
CA ILE A 22 -16.35 16.85 3.12
C ILE A 22 -16.64 16.93 1.63
N VAL A 23 -16.29 15.86 0.93
CA VAL A 23 -16.56 15.68 -0.49
C VAL A 23 -17.92 15.00 -0.67
N LYS A 24 -18.89 15.73 -1.19
CA LYS A 24 -20.25 15.22 -1.43
C LYS A 24 -20.45 14.68 -2.85
N PHE A 25 -19.72 15.23 -3.80
CA PHE A 25 -19.82 14.89 -5.22
C PHE A 25 -18.41 14.71 -5.79
N LEU A 26 -18.25 13.69 -6.63
CA LEU A 26 -17.02 13.52 -7.41
C LEU A 26 -17.35 13.54 -8.90
N PRO A 27 -16.62 14.29 -9.72
CA PRO A 27 -16.79 14.26 -11.16
C PRO A 27 -16.65 12.81 -11.70
N GLY A 28 -17.58 12.43 -12.57
CA GLY A 28 -17.69 11.06 -13.08
C GLY A 28 -18.56 10.13 -12.22
N PHE A 29 -18.89 10.47 -10.97
CA PHE A 29 -19.82 9.72 -10.13
C PHE A 29 -21.25 10.25 -10.27
N GLU A 30 -22.22 9.37 -10.44
CA GLU A 30 -23.64 9.76 -10.61
C GLU A 30 -24.28 10.07 -9.25
N GLY A 31 -24.64 11.33 -9.07
CA GLY A 31 -25.26 11.82 -7.83
C GLY A 31 -24.28 12.05 -6.67
N PRO A 32 -24.78 12.21 -5.44
CA PRO A 32 -23.93 12.34 -4.26
C PRO A 32 -23.27 11.02 -3.90
N LEU A 33 -22.08 11.08 -3.27
CA LEU A 33 -21.42 9.89 -2.75
C LEU A 33 -22.32 9.22 -1.69
N PRO A 34 -22.48 7.90 -1.72
CA PRO A 34 -23.30 7.17 -0.74
C PRO A 34 -22.58 6.95 0.60
N PHE A 35 -21.37 7.45 0.75
CA PHE A 35 -20.51 7.39 1.94
C PHE A 35 -19.90 8.75 2.25
N GLU A 36 -19.43 8.95 3.47
CA GLU A 36 -18.75 10.18 3.87
C GLU A 36 -17.26 10.12 3.51
N LEU A 37 -16.83 11.01 2.63
CA LEU A 37 -15.43 11.21 2.24
C LEU A 37 -14.96 12.58 2.74
N GLU A 38 -13.90 12.59 3.53
CA GLU A 38 -13.19 13.78 3.95
C GLU A 38 -11.83 13.84 3.25
N THR A 39 -11.42 15.02 2.83
CA THR A 39 -10.08 15.27 2.30
C THR A 39 -9.47 16.48 3.00
N GLY A 40 -8.14 16.54 3.03
CA GLY A 40 -7.46 17.69 3.63
C GLY A 40 -5.94 17.53 3.62
N TYR A 41 -5.29 18.52 4.21
CA TYR A 41 -3.85 18.56 4.38
C TYR A 41 -3.47 18.62 5.85
N ILE A 42 -2.38 17.93 6.18
CA ILE A 42 -1.71 18.01 7.46
C ILE A 42 -0.26 18.41 7.24
N GLY A 43 0.12 19.54 7.82
CA GLY A 43 1.49 20.04 7.79
C GLY A 43 2.40 19.21 8.70
N ILE A 44 3.55 18.82 8.20
CA ILE A 44 4.56 17.97 8.84
C ILE A 44 5.84 18.79 9.05
N GLY A 45 6.48 18.58 10.21
CA GLY A 45 7.64 19.35 10.67
C GLY A 45 7.22 20.61 11.44
N GLU A 46 8.19 21.27 12.09
CA GLU A 46 7.95 22.46 12.90
C GLU A 46 7.44 23.66 12.07
N ASP A 47 7.93 23.79 10.84
CA ASP A 47 7.56 24.83 9.88
C ASP A 47 6.40 24.42 8.96
N GLU A 48 5.88 23.21 9.12
CA GLU A 48 4.85 22.62 8.26
C GLU A 48 5.19 22.72 6.76
N ASN A 49 6.46 22.55 6.43
CA ASN A 49 6.93 22.62 5.05
C ASN A 49 6.37 21.51 4.18
N VAL A 50 6.24 20.30 4.71
CA VAL A 50 5.66 19.15 4.03
C VAL A 50 4.16 19.10 4.32
N GLN A 51 3.35 19.02 3.29
CA GLN A 51 1.90 18.95 3.38
C GLN A 51 1.44 17.57 2.93
N PHE A 52 1.00 16.75 3.88
CA PHE A 52 0.44 15.42 3.57
C PHE A 52 -1.03 15.55 3.25
N PHE A 53 -1.40 15.22 2.02
CA PHE A 53 -2.78 15.10 1.59
C PHE A 53 -3.36 13.76 2.01
N TYR A 54 -4.58 13.75 2.53
CA TYR A 54 -5.25 12.52 2.93
C TYR A 54 -6.66 12.43 2.37
N TYR A 55 -7.12 11.19 2.27
CA TYR A 55 -8.50 10.83 2.08
C TYR A 55 -8.94 10.07 3.33
N PHE A 56 -10.03 10.46 3.94
CA PHE A 56 -10.64 9.75 5.04
C PHE A 56 -12.04 9.31 4.67
N ILE A 57 -12.27 8.00 4.62
CA ILE A 57 -13.56 7.39 4.34
C ILE A 57 -14.09 6.84 5.65
N LYS A 58 -15.22 7.38 6.08
CA LYS A 58 -15.83 7.01 7.34
C LYS A 58 -16.55 5.67 7.22
N SER A 59 -16.45 4.82 8.24
CA SER A 59 -17.20 3.57 8.28
C SER A 59 -18.70 3.83 8.24
N GLU A 60 -19.42 3.05 7.43
CA GLU A 60 -20.89 3.11 7.32
C GLU A 60 -21.59 2.27 8.39
N ASN A 61 -20.86 1.41 9.13
CA ASN A 61 -21.43 0.54 10.15
C ASN A 61 -21.41 1.21 11.54
N ASN A 62 -20.28 1.16 12.24
CA ASN A 62 -20.13 1.78 13.57
C ASN A 62 -18.81 2.57 13.65
N PRO A 63 -18.76 3.78 13.11
CA PRO A 63 -17.52 4.56 13.00
C PRO A 63 -16.87 4.88 14.35
N LYS A 64 -17.59 4.77 15.46
CA LYS A 64 -17.04 5.02 16.81
C LYS A 64 -16.25 3.84 17.37
N GLU A 65 -16.50 2.63 16.89
CA GLU A 65 -15.92 1.38 17.40
C GLU A 65 -15.18 0.59 16.33
N ASP A 66 -15.54 0.77 15.04
CA ASP A 66 -14.91 0.07 13.93
C ASP A 66 -13.41 0.39 13.86
N PRO A 67 -12.58 -0.57 13.45
CA PRO A 67 -11.15 -0.36 13.32
C PRO A 67 -10.81 0.80 12.39
N LEU A 68 -9.86 1.62 12.82
CA LEU A 68 -9.22 2.64 12.01
C LEU A 68 -8.07 2.02 11.23
N LEU A 69 -8.02 2.23 9.93
CA LEU A 69 -6.97 1.72 9.05
C LEU A 69 -6.17 2.88 8.46
N ILE A 70 -4.85 2.79 8.49
CA ILE A 70 -3.99 3.60 7.63
C ILE A 70 -3.45 2.72 6.51
N TRP A 71 -3.73 3.08 5.26
CA TRP A 71 -3.25 2.38 4.07
C TRP A 71 -2.08 3.11 3.42
N LEU A 72 -1.01 2.39 3.13
CA LEU A 72 0.17 2.88 2.43
C LEU A 72 0.37 2.06 1.15
N ASN A 73 0.30 2.71 -0.02
CA ASN A 73 0.69 2.06 -1.27
C ASN A 73 2.21 1.95 -1.40
N GLY A 74 2.65 0.91 -2.09
CA GLY A 74 4.05 0.70 -2.40
C GLY A 74 4.66 1.74 -3.34
N GLY A 75 5.61 1.34 -4.13
CA GLY A 75 6.34 2.19 -5.06
C GLY A 75 7.85 2.05 -4.88
N PRO A 76 8.56 2.93 -4.12
CA PRO A 76 8.08 4.12 -3.41
C PRO A 76 7.53 5.22 -4.33
N GLY A 77 6.76 6.14 -3.75
CA GLY A 77 6.24 7.31 -4.47
C GLY A 77 4.94 7.08 -5.24
N CYS A 78 4.24 5.94 -5.06
CA CYS A 78 2.91 5.73 -5.63
C CYS A 78 1.82 6.39 -4.77
N SER A 79 0.76 6.84 -5.44
CA SER A 79 -0.37 7.53 -4.81
C SER A 79 -1.37 6.52 -4.23
N CYS A 80 -1.80 6.73 -3.00
CA CYS A 80 -2.87 5.95 -2.37
C CYS A 80 -4.25 6.11 -3.04
N LEU A 81 -4.41 7.05 -3.97
CA LEU A 81 -5.60 7.12 -4.83
C LEU A 81 -5.77 5.82 -5.63
N GLY A 82 -4.67 5.15 -5.99
CA GLY A 82 -4.70 3.81 -6.59
C GLY A 82 -5.39 2.78 -5.69
N GLY A 83 -5.08 2.79 -4.39
CA GLY A 83 -5.75 1.93 -3.41
C GLY A 83 -7.25 2.17 -3.33
N ILE A 84 -7.69 3.44 -3.40
CA ILE A 84 -9.13 3.78 -3.36
C ILE A 84 -9.86 3.32 -4.61
N ILE A 85 -9.27 3.47 -5.78
CA ILE A 85 -9.95 3.26 -7.07
C ILE A 85 -9.84 1.80 -7.56
N PHE A 86 -8.72 1.13 -7.31
CA PHE A 86 -8.44 -0.19 -7.90
C PHE A 86 -8.43 -1.33 -6.90
N GLU A 87 -8.04 -1.08 -5.65
CA GLU A 87 -7.73 -2.16 -4.73
C GLU A 87 -8.86 -2.44 -3.74
N ASN A 88 -9.22 -1.46 -2.92
CA ASN A 88 -10.02 -1.70 -1.73
C ASN A 88 -10.83 -0.48 -1.26
N GLY A 89 -11.02 0.52 -2.12
CA GLY A 89 -11.87 1.69 -1.84
C GLY A 89 -13.31 1.54 -2.31
N PRO A 90 -14.20 2.46 -1.88
CA PRO A 90 -15.62 2.39 -2.19
C PRO A 90 -15.98 2.86 -3.60
N VAL A 91 -15.00 3.32 -4.37
CA VAL A 91 -15.18 3.87 -5.71
C VAL A 91 -14.31 3.11 -6.69
N GLY A 92 -14.89 2.69 -7.81
CA GLY A 92 -14.17 2.10 -8.94
C GLY A 92 -14.31 2.95 -10.19
N LEU A 93 -13.43 2.72 -11.17
CA LEU A 93 -13.38 3.40 -12.44
C LEU A 93 -14.03 2.53 -13.53
N LYS A 94 -14.95 3.10 -14.33
CA LYS A 94 -15.49 2.39 -15.50
C LYS A 94 -14.46 2.41 -16.64
N PHE A 95 -14.23 1.25 -17.24
CA PHE A 95 -13.28 1.11 -18.34
C PHE A 95 -13.99 1.45 -19.67
N GLU A 96 -14.11 2.74 -19.92
CA GLU A 96 -14.73 3.30 -21.14
C GLU A 96 -13.65 3.95 -22.00
N VAL A 97 -13.89 4.05 -23.31
CA VAL A 97 -12.99 4.79 -24.20
C VAL A 97 -12.97 6.26 -23.77
N PHE A 98 -11.78 6.77 -23.47
CA PHE A 98 -11.62 8.15 -23.05
C PHE A 98 -12.05 9.13 -24.14
N ASN A 99 -12.99 9.98 -23.82
CA ASN A 99 -13.60 10.96 -24.74
C ASN A 99 -13.20 12.40 -24.44
N GLY A 100 -12.24 12.63 -23.52
CA GLY A 100 -11.77 13.93 -23.08
C GLY A 100 -12.52 14.51 -21.87
N SER A 101 -13.57 13.84 -21.38
CA SER A 101 -14.27 14.20 -20.14
C SER A 101 -13.72 13.41 -18.95
N ALA A 102 -14.04 13.82 -17.72
CA ALA A 102 -13.68 13.05 -16.53
C ALA A 102 -14.25 11.61 -16.64
N PRO A 103 -13.41 10.56 -16.53
CA PRO A 103 -13.84 9.18 -16.56
C PRO A 103 -14.95 8.86 -15.58
N SER A 104 -15.87 7.95 -15.97
CA SER A 104 -17.01 7.55 -15.15
C SER A 104 -16.58 6.71 -13.96
N LEU A 105 -17.19 6.95 -12.80
CA LEU A 105 -16.98 6.22 -11.56
C LEU A 105 -18.22 5.40 -11.19
N PHE A 106 -18.03 4.37 -10.35
CA PHE A 106 -19.12 3.56 -9.76
C PHE A 106 -18.80 3.18 -8.32
N SER A 107 -19.82 2.86 -7.52
CA SER A 107 -19.61 2.33 -6.17
C SER A 107 -19.15 0.88 -6.20
N THR A 108 -18.15 0.55 -5.39
CA THR A 108 -17.71 -0.83 -5.15
C THR A 108 -18.31 -1.37 -3.86
N THR A 109 -18.43 -2.71 -3.75
CA THR A 109 -18.92 -3.38 -2.53
C THR A 109 -17.80 -3.89 -1.63
N TYR A 110 -16.53 -3.77 -2.04
CA TYR A 110 -15.36 -4.32 -1.36
C TYR A 110 -14.46 -3.21 -0.82
N SER A 111 -15.02 -2.35 0.06
CA SER A 111 -14.26 -1.22 0.60
C SER A 111 -13.80 -1.45 2.03
N TRP A 112 -12.50 -1.18 2.28
CA TRP A 112 -11.90 -1.24 3.60
C TRP A 112 -10.70 -0.28 3.77
N THR A 113 -10.67 0.82 2.99
CA THR A 113 -9.54 1.75 2.93
C THR A 113 -9.72 3.02 3.72
N LYS A 114 -8.56 3.50 4.22
CA LYS A 114 -8.35 4.89 4.65
C LYS A 114 -6.90 5.26 4.38
N PRO A 115 -6.56 5.91 3.25
CA PRO A 115 -5.17 6.12 2.84
C PRO A 115 -4.57 7.45 3.27
N VAL A 116 -3.25 7.42 3.53
CA VAL A 116 -2.39 8.59 3.71
C VAL A 116 -1.15 8.47 2.82
N GLY A 117 -0.78 9.52 2.10
CA GLY A 117 0.54 9.62 1.47
C GLY A 117 0.52 10.03 0.02
N SER A 118 1.62 10.20 -0.65
CA SER A 118 1.94 10.61 -2.04
C SER A 118 0.75 11.19 -2.89
N GLY A 119 0.86 11.34 -4.17
CA GLY A 119 -0.23 11.84 -5.00
C GLY A 119 -0.36 13.36 -4.93
N PHE A 120 -1.26 13.91 -4.12
CA PHE A 120 -1.45 15.36 -3.95
C PHE A 120 -0.66 15.98 -2.79
N SER A 121 0.09 15.18 -2.04
CA SER A 121 1.04 15.71 -1.04
C SER A 121 2.16 16.49 -1.70
N TYR A 122 2.61 17.59 -1.07
CA TYR A 122 3.62 18.47 -1.62
C TYR A 122 4.53 19.05 -0.53
N SER A 123 5.60 19.71 -0.95
CA SER A 123 6.45 20.52 -0.08
C SER A 123 6.46 21.95 -0.54
N LYS A 124 6.36 22.91 0.39
CA LYS A 124 6.40 24.36 0.13
C LYS A 124 7.78 24.81 -0.37
N THR A 125 8.83 24.14 0.10
CA THR A 125 10.22 24.35 -0.37
C THR A 125 10.79 23.03 -0.86
N PRO A 126 11.79 23.04 -1.76
CA PRO A 126 12.44 21.81 -2.20
C PRO A 126 12.95 20.97 -1.03
N ILE A 127 12.71 19.67 -1.07
CA ILE A 127 13.27 18.70 -0.14
C ILE A 127 14.46 18.03 -0.84
N ASP A 128 15.66 18.13 -0.26
CA ASP A 128 16.86 17.58 -0.86
C ASP A 128 16.82 16.05 -0.98
N LYS A 129 16.27 15.38 0.03
CA LYS A 129 16.08 13.92 0.04
C LYS A 129 14.89 13.52 0.90
N THR A 130 14.18 12.49 0.45
CA THR A 130 13.24 11.70 1.27
C THR A 130 13.76 10.26 1.35
N GLY A 131 13.25 9.43 2.25
CA GLY A 131 13.68 8.04 2.40
C GLY A 131 12.82 7.30 3.41
N ASP A 132 13.08 6.01 3.59
CA ASP A 132 12.23 5.11 4.39
C ASP A 132 12.06 5.62 5.82
N ILE A 133 13.16 5.95 6.50
CA ILE A 133 13.13 6.41 7.90
C ILE A 133 12.41 7.76 8.01
N SER A 134 12.63 8.67 7.07
CA SER A 134 11.94 9.96 7.07
C SER A 134 10.44 9.81 6.83
N GLU A 135 10.02 8.90 5.95
CA GLU A 135 8.60 8.63 5.71
C GLU A 135 7.91 7.98 6.92
N VAL A 136 8.60 7.05 7.61
CA VAL A 136 8.11 6.46 8.86
C VAL A 136 7.83 7.56 9.90
N LYS A 137 8.78 8.46 10.15
CA LYS A 137 8.63 9.55 11.12
C LYS A 137 7.54 10.53 10.74
N ARG A 138 7.51 10.96 9.49
CA ARG A 138 6.48 11.87 8.96
C ARG A 138 5.08 11.28 9.05
N THR A 139 4.95 9.97 8.75
CA THR A 139 3.66 9.29 8.83
C THR A 139 3.21 9.11 10.28
N HIS A 140 4.12 8.88 11.22
CA HIS A 140 3.80 8.87 12.64
C HIS A 140 3.33 10.25 13.12
N GLU A 141 4.05 11.34 12.80
CA GLU A 141 3.64 12.71 13.09
C GLU A 141 2.28 13.05 12.47
N PHE A 142 2.06 12.62 11.22
CA PHE A 142 0.77 12.78 10.55
C PHE A 142 -0.35 12.14 11.37
N LEU A 143 -0.19 10.88 11.81
CA LEU A 143 -1.19 10.17 12.59
C LEU A 143 -1.51 10.88 13.92
N GLN A 144 -0.50 11.37 14.62
CA GLN A 144 -0.67 12.12 15.86
C GLN A 144 -1.46 13.40 15.64
N LYS A 145 -1.10 14.19 14.63
CA LYS A 145 -1.79 15.43 14.25
C LYS A 145 -3.21 15.15 13.76
N TRP A 146 -3.40 14.10 12.94
CA TRP A 146 -4.73 13.73 12.46
C TRP A 146 -5.65 13.29 13.60
N LEU A 147 -5.19 12.43 14.49
CA LEU A 147 -5.96 12.00 15.66
C LEU A 147 -6.26 13.18 16.61
N SER A 148 -5.33 14.11 16.78
CA SER A 148 -5.58 15.32 17.58
C SER A 148 -6.69 16.20 16.99
N ARG A 149 -6.84 16.22 15.67
CA ARG A 149 -7.96 16.90 14.98
C ARG A 149 -9.25 16.07 14.99
N HIS A 150 -9.14 14.75 15.19
CA HIS A 150 -10.25 13.79 15.20
C HIS A 150 -10.29 12.99 16.52
N PRO A 151 -10.43 13.64 17.68
CA PRO A 151 -10.28 12.99 18.99
C PRO A 151 -11.30 11.89 19.23
N GLN A 152 -12.43 11.89 18.51
CA GLN A 152 -13.45 10.84 18.58
C GLN A 152 -12.95 9.46 18.10
N TYR A 153 -11.79 9.38 17.42
CA TYR A 153 -11.21 8.13 16.93
C TYR A 153 -10.01 7.63 17.74
N PHE A 154 -9.60 8.29 18.82
CA PHE A 154 -8.49 7.83 19.66
C PHE A 154 -8.70 6.43 20.26
N SER A 155 -9.95 6.10 20.60
CA SER A 155 -10.28 4.79 21.17
C SER A 155 -10.39 3.67 20.13
N ASN A 156 -10.53 4.01 18.83
CA ASN A 156 -10.68 3.01 17.79
C ASN A 156 -9.41 2.15 17.64
N PRO A 157 -9.54 0.83 17.48
CA PRO A 157 -8.39 -0.03 17.19
C PRO A 157 -7.71 0.40 15.89
N LEU A 158 -6.42 0.76 15.93
CA LEU A 158 -5.66 1.16 14.75
C LEU A 158 -4.90 -0.04 14.16
N TYR A 159 -4.97 -0.17 12.84
CA TYR A 159 -4.12 -1.06 12.06
C TYR A 159 -3.39 -0.30 10.96
N VAL A 160 -2.10 -0.64 10.76
CA VAL A 160 -1.29 -0.12 9.65
C VAL A 160 -1.31 -1.15 8.52
N VAL A 161 -1.70 -0.73 7.33
CA VAL A 161 -1.92 -1.65 6.21
C VAL A 161 -1.18 -1.14 4.98
N GLY A 162 -0.74 -2.03 4.11
CA GLY A 162 -0.13 -1.64 2.85
C GLY A 162 0.25 -2.81 1.96
N ASP A 163 0.86 -2.50 0.82
CA ASP A 163 1.25 -3.46 -0.20
C ASP A 163 2.65 -3.20 -0.75
N SER A 164 3.23 -4.19 -1.41
CA SER A 164 4.46 -4.02 -2.18
C SER A 164 5.62 -3.39 -1.36
N TYR A 165 6.19 -2.29 -1.84
CA TYR A 165 7.29 -1.57 -1.16
C TYR A 165 6.91 -1.07 0.24
N SER A 166 5.63 -0.87 0.54
CA SER A 166 5.21 -0.52 1.90
C SER A 166 5.54 -1.60 2.94
N GLY A 167 5.90 -2.80 2.50
CA GLY A 167 6.49 -3.84 3.34
C GLY A 167 7.81 -3.44 4.02
N MET A 168 8.51 -2.41 3.51
CA MET A 168 9.66 -1.78 4.16
C MET A 168 9.20 -0.78 5.23
N ILE A 169 8.11 -0.03 4.96
CA ILE A 169 7.65 1.11 5.76
C ILE A 169 6.72 0.69 6.90
N VAL A 170 5.71 -0.14 6.60
CA VAL A 170 4.65 -0.52 7.56
C VAL A 170 5.20 -1.14 8.85
N PRO A 171 6.09 -2.16 8.81
CA PRO A 171 6.62 -2.73 10.06
C PRO A 171 7.46 -1.74 10.88
N ALA A 172 8.20 -0.85 10.19
CA ALA A 172 8.97 0.21 10.85
C ALA A 172 8.05 1.27 11.48
N LEU A 173 6.95 1.65 10.81
CA LEU A 173 5.95 2.56 11.34
C LEU A 173 5.23 1.99 12.56
N VAL A 174 4.89 0.70 12.54
CA VAL A 174 4.29 0.01 13.70
C VAL A 174 5.23 0.07 14.90
N GLN A 175 6.53 -0.16 14.69
CA GLN A 175 7.53 -0.02 15.76
C GLN A 175 7.65 1.44 16.23
N GLU A 176 7.67 2.42 15.34
CA GLU A 176 7.75 3.83 15.67
C GLU A 176 6.55 4.29 16.50
N ILE A 177 5.32 3.92 16.13
CA ILE A 177 4.10 4.19 16.92
C ILE A 177 4.19 3.52 18.28
N SER A 178 4.61 2.26 18.32
CA SER A 178 4.76 1.52 19.58
C SER A 178 5.74 2.20 20.54
N GLN A 179 6.88 2.67 20.03
CA GLN A 179 7.86 3.40 20.82
C GLN A 179 7.33 4.77 21.26
N GLY A 180 6.65 5.49 20.36
CA GLY A 180 6.00 6.77 20.68
C GLY A 180 5.00 6.66 21.82
N ASN A 181 4.18 5.60 21.84
CA ASN A 181 3.23 5.34 22.92
C ASN A 181 3.91 5.17 24.30
N TYR A 182 5.18 4.74 24.35
CA TYR A 182 5.92 4.60 25.59
C TYR A 182 6.61 5.88 26.05
N ILE A 183 7.02 6.73 25.11
CA ILE A 183 7.96 7.81 25.40
C ILE A 183 7.29 9.18 25.55
N CYS A 184 6.28 9.49 24.70
CA CYS A 184 5.85 10.89 24.56
C CYS A 184 4.37 11.14 24.36
N CYS A 185 3.59 10.14 23.99
CA CYS A 185 2.30 10.43 23.37
C CYS A 185 1.12 10.06 24.26
N GLU A 186 0.46 11.06 24.80
CA GLU A 186 -0.80 10.90 25.53
C GLU A 186 -1.92 11.70 24.84
N PRO A 187 -3.06 11.05 24.55
CA PRO A 187 -3.34 9.62 24.73
C PRO A 187 -2.57 8.75 23.74
N PRO A 188 -2.19 7.50 24.14
CA PRO A 188 -1.48 6.58 23.24
C PRO A 188 -2.38 6.14 22.09
N ILE A 189 -1.80 5.98 20.92
CA ILE A 189 -2.49 5.44 19.74
C ILE A 189 -2.86 3.97 20.01
N ASN A 190 -4.12 3.60 19.83
CA ASN A 190 -4.64 2.25 20.11
C ASN A 190 -4.23 1.25 19.00
N LEU A 191 -2.93 1.08 18.80
CA LEU A 191 -2.34 0.21 17.79
C LEU A 191 -2.57 -1.27 18.11
N GLN A 192 -3.13 -2.03 17.17
CA GLN A 192 -3.45 -3.45 17.32
C GLN A 192 -2.59 -4.37 16.47
N GLY A 193 -2.14 -3.90 15.31
CA GLY A 193 -1.36 -4.71 14.39
C GLY A 193 -1.24 -4.13 13.00
N TYR A 194 -0.87 -4.98 12.05
CA TYR A 194 -0.65 -4.56 10.67
C TYR A 194 -0.95 -5.66 9.65
N MET A 195 -1.16 -5.26 8.40
CA MET A 195 -1.40 -6.18 7.29
C MET A 195 -0.60 -5.75 6.08
N LEU A 196 -0.04 -6.73 5.35
CA LEU A 196 0.79 -6.50 4.18
C LEU A 196 0.46 -7.46 3.05
N GLY A 197 0.23 -6.89 1.87
CA GLY A 197 0.06 -7.63 0.62
C GLY A 197 1.33 -7.65 -0.23
N ASN A 198 1.77 -8.84 -0.64
CA ASN A 198 2.96 -9.01 -1.50
C ASN A 198 4.15 -8.13 -1.07
N PRO A 199 4.54 -8.14 0.22
CA PRO A 199 5.44 -7.16 0.79
C PRO A 199 6.88 -7.37 0.35
N VAL A 200 7.54 -6.28 -0.02
CA VAL A 200 9.02 -6.22 -0.09
C VAL A 200 9.54 -6.13 1.35
N THR A 201 10.48 -7.01 1.72
CA THR A 201 11.10 -7.04 3.05
C THR A 201 12.63 -6.98 3.01
N TYR A 202 13.21 -7.50 1.93
CA TYR A 202 14.64 -7.41 1.61
C TYR A 202 14.81 -7.62 0.11
N MET A 203 14.92 -6.53 -0.63
CA MET A 203 14.80 -6.54 -2.09
C MET A 203 15.76 -7.50 -2.79
N ASP A 204 17.04 -7.48 -2.46
CA ASP A 204 18.05 -8.34 -3.09
C ASP A 204 17.78 -9.82 -2.86
N PHE A 205 17.26 -10.17 -1.68
CA PHE A 205 16.88 -11.53 -1.35
C PHE A 205 15.68 -11.98 -2.17
N GLU A 206 14.66 -11.16 -2.26
CA GLU A 206 13.37 -11.52 -2.88
C GLU A 206 13.47 -11.68 -4.39
N GLN A 207 14.29 -10.88 -5.06
CA GLN A 207 14.52 -10.97 -6.49
C GLN A 207 15.04 -12.36 -6.92
N ASN A 208 15.80 -13.04 -6.05
CA ASN A 208 16.30 -14.37 -6.33
C ASN A 208 15.20 -15.45 -6.38
N PHE A 209 14.03 -15.19 -5.79
CA PHE A 209 12.91 -16.14 -5.82
C PHE A 209 12.08 -16.08 -7.12
N ARG A 210 12.32 -15.10 -7.99
CA ARG A 210 11.66 -15.04 -9.30
C ARG A 210 11.99 -16.22 -10.18
N ILE A 211 13.21 -16.73 -10.13
CA ILE A 211 13.65 -17.87 -10.94
C ILE A 211 12.95 -19.17 -10.52
N PRO A 212 13.02 -19.62 -9.24
CA PRO A 212 12.30 -20.82 -8.82
C PRO A 212 10.77 -20.66 -8.95
N TYR A 213 10.23 -19.44 -8.81
CA TYR A 213 8.82 -19.17 -9.08
C TYR A 213 8.48 -19.39 -10.56
N ALA A 214 9.25 -18.80 -11.47
CA ALA A 214 9.05 -18.93 -12.90
C ALA A 214 9.10 -20.39 -13.36
N TYR A 215 10.03 -21.16 -12.80
CA TYR A 215 10.10 -22.60 -13.03
C TYR A 215 8.84 -23.32 -12.54
N GLY A 216 8.42 -23.06 -11.29
CA GLY A 216 7.23 -23.65 -10.68
C GLY A 216 5.93 -23.34 -11.42
N MET A 217 5.89 -22.20 -12.14
CA MET A 217 4.74 -21.75 -12.94
C MET A 217 4.86 -22.16 -14.44
N GLY A 218 5.91 -22.90 -14.81
CA GLY A 218 6.12 -23.36 -16.19
C GLY A 218 6.50 -22.26 -17.16
N LEU A 219 7.04 -21.12 -16.69
CA LEU A 219 7.48 -20.00 -17.52
C LEU A 219 8.88 -20.21 -18.09
N ILE A 220 9.66 -21.11 -17.49
CA ILE A 220 10.96 -21.57 -17.99
C ILE A 220 11.05 -23.08 -17.85
N SER A 221 11.86 -23.70 -18.71
CA SER A 221 12.05 -25.14 -18.76
C SER A 221 13.18 -25.64 -17.82
N ASP A 222 13.27 -26.96 -17.68
CA ASP A 222 14.34 -27.64 -16.93
C ASP A 222 15.73 -27.28 -17.46
N GLU A 223 15.86 -27.14 -18.80
CA GLU A 223 17.13 -26.83 -19.46
C GLU A 223 17.66 -25.43 -19.09
N ILE A 224 16.77 -24.53 -18.65
CA ILE A 224 17.15 -23.21 -18.15
C ILE A 224 17.34 -23.29 -16.62
N TYR A 225 16.35 -23.85 -15.91
CA TYR A 225 16.32 -23.79 -14.44
C TYR A 225 17.43 -24.60 -13.77
N GLU A 226 17.65 -25.87 -14.16
CA GLU A 226 18.61 -26.72 -13.49
C GLU A 226 20.08 -26.25 -13.66
N PRO A 227 20.53 -25.76 -14.84
CA PRO A 227 21.81 -25.09 -14.95
C PRO A 227 21.90 -23.81 -14.10
N MET A 228 20.85 -22.95 -14.11
CA MET A 228 20.83 -21.75 -13.27
C MET A 228 21.03 -22.09 -11.78
N LYS A 229 20.28 -23.04 -11.29
CA LYS A 229 20.37 -23.49 -9.89
C LYS A 229 21.78 -23.96 -9.51
N ARG A 230 22.44 -24.70 -10.38
CA ARG A 230 23.79 -25.22 -10.16
C ARG A 230 24.87 -24.15 -10.32
N ILE A 231 24.79 -23.30 -11.35
CA ILE A 231 25.84 -22.37 -11.74
C ILE A 231 25.74 -21.06 -10.99
N CYS A 232 24.52 -20.52 -10.81
CA CYS A 232 24.28 -19.27 -10.11
C CYS A 232 24.23 -19.44 -8.58
N ASN A 233 24.10 -20.68 -8.09
CA ASN A 233 24.10 -21.02 -6.66
C ASN A 233 23.11 -20.17 -5.82
N GLY A 234 21.91 -19.95 -6.38
CA GLY A 234 20.85 -19.17 -5.72
C GLY A 234 20.97 -17.66 -5.83
N ASN A 235 22.04 -17.13 -6.41
CA ASN A 235 22.21 -15.71 -6.66
C ASN A 235 21.93 -15.40 -8.14
N TYR A 236 20.69 -15.11 -8.46
CA TYR A 236 20.22 -14.85 -9.82
C TYR A 236 20.06 -13.36 -10.15
N TYR A 237 20.01 -12.50 -9.13
CA TYR A 237 19.77 -11.07 -9.29
C TYR A 237 21.07 -10.28 -9.33
N ASN A 238 21.89 -10.37 -8.31
CA ASN A 238 23.22 -9.70 -8.25
C ASN A 238 24.30 -10.70 -8.68
N VAL A 239 24.25 -11.13 -9.95
CA VAL A 239 25.21 -12.10 -10.49
C VAL A 239 26.59 -11.48 -10.57
N ASP A 240 27.61 -12.20 -10.07
CA ASP A 240 29.00 -11.81 -10.22
C ASP A 240 29.33 -11.63 -11.72
N PRO A 241 29.82 -10.44 -12.14
CA PRO A 241 30.18 -10.19 -13.53
C PRO A 241 31.19 -11.19 -14.14
N SER A 242 31.98 -11.86 -13.31
CA SER A 242 32.91 -12.90 -13.75
C SER A 242 32.22 -14.25 -14.05
N ASN A 243 31.00 -14.46 -13.53
CA ASN A 243 30.20 -15.65 -13.79
C ASN A 243 29.41 -15.54 -15.07
N THR A 244 30.13 -15.53 -16.21
CA THR A 244 29.55 -15.35 -17.55
C THR A 244 28.53 -16.41 -17.93
N GLN A 245 28.62 -17.62 -17.37
CA GLN A 245 27.65 -18.67 -17.61
C GLN A 245 26.32 -18.38 -16.93
N CYS A 246 26.34 -17.89 -15.68
CA CYS A 246 25.12 -17.48 -14.99
C CYS A 246 24.47 -16.28 -15.68
N LEU A 247 25.25 -15.29 -16.09
CA LEU A 247 24.76 -14.13 -16.86
C LEU A 247 24.03 -14.55 -18.14
N LYS A 248 24.61 -15.49 -18.90
CA LYS A 248 23.95 -15.99 -20.11
C LYS A 248 22.63 -16.70 -19.80
N LEU A 249 22.54 -17.46 -18.73
CA LEU A 249 21.31 -18.14 -18.32
C LEU A 249 20.25 -17.13 -17.83
N THR A 250 20.64 -16.05 -17.16
CA THR A 250 19.70 -14.97 -16.79
C THR A 250 19.17 -14.24 -18.02
N GLU A 251 19.96 -14.09 -19.08
CA GLU A 251 19.47 -13.57 -20.35
C GLU A 251 18.41 -14.48 -20.99
N GLU A 252 18.61 -15.81 -20.96
CA GLU A 252 17.60 -16.77 -21.46
C GLU A 252 16.30 -16.69 -20.65
N TYR A 253 16.40 -16.61 -19.31
CA TYR A 253 15.25 -16.34 -18.44
C TYR A 253 14.52 -15.06 -18.87
N HIS A 254 15.22 -13.95 -19.05
CA HIS A 254 14.62 -12.69 -19.48
C HIS A 254 13.95 -12.77 -20.83
N LYS A 255 14.51 -13.53 -21.79
CA LYS A 255 13.86 -13.76 -23.09
C LYS A 255 12.53 -14.51 -22.94
N CYS A 256 12.48 -15.54 -22.10
CA CYS A 256 11.27 -16.32 -21.85
C CYS A 256 10.18 -15.49 -21.17
N THR A 257 10.56 -14.54 -20.31
CA THR A 257 9.62 -13.77 -19.47
C THR A 257 9.38 -12.33 -19.96
N ALA A 258 10.00 -11.92 -21.09
CA ALA A 258 9.98 -10.54 -21.57
C ALA A 258 8.59 -9.94 -21.82
N LYS A 259 7.59 -10.77 -22.10
CA LYS A 259 6.19 -10.38 -22.35
C LYS A 259 5.24 -10.84 -21.25
N ILE A 260 5.76 -11.17 -20.09
CA ILE A 260 4.94 -11.51 -18.93
C ILE A 260 4.70 -10.25 -18.09
N ASN A 261 3.44 -9.99 -17.77
CA ASN A 261 3.10 -8.98 -16.78
C ASN A 261 3.59 -9.47 -15.40
N ILE A 262 4.60 -8.79 -14.85
CA ILE A 262 5.24 -9.22 -13.60
C ILE A 262 4.32 -9.11 -12.38
N HIS A 263 3.29 -8.27 -12.44
CA HIS A 263 2.33 -8.10 -11.35
C HIS A 263 1.21 -9.15 -11.37
N HIS A 264 0.97 -9.78 -12.53
CA HIS A 264 0.01 -10.88 -12.66
C HIS A 264 0.28 -11.66 -13.93
N ILE A 265 0.91 -12.81 -13.81
CA ILE A 265 1.41 -13.59 -14.96
C ILE A 265 0.33 -14.08 -15.96
N LEU A 266 -0.95 -14.06 -15.57
CA LEU A 266 -2.07 -14.41 -16.45
C LEU A 266 -2.64 -13.20 -17.19
N THR A 267 -2.27 -11.98 -16.80
CA THR A 267 -2.74 -10.77 -17.49
C THR A 267 -1.91 -10.54 -18.74
N PRO A 268 -2.54 -10.36 -19.92
CA PRO A 268 -1.81 -10.03 -21.15
C PRO A 268 -0.95 -8.78 -20.98
N ASP A 269 0.27 -8.83 -21.50
CA ASP A 269 1.11 -7.64 -21.61
C ASP A 269 0.64 -6.73 -22.75
N CYS A 270 0.86 -5.44 -22.62
CA CYS A 270 0.55 -4.45 -23.63
C CYS A 270 1.57 -3.31 -23.63
N ASP A 271 1.66 -2.58 -24.74
CA ASP A 271 2.60 -1.47 -24.89
C ASP A 271 2.22 -0.30 -23.96
N VAL A 272 3.02 -0.09 -22.92
CA VAL A 272 2.85 1.00 -21.95
C VAL A 272 3.10 2.40 -22.52
N THR A 273 3.72 2.49 -23.72
CA THR A 273 4.02 3.78 -24.36
C THR A 273 2.83 4.32 -25.17
N ASN A 274 1.86 3.46 -25.51
CA ASN A 274 0.67 3.83 -26.26
C ASN A 274 -0.59 3.19 -25.65
N VAL A 275 -0.91 3.56 -24.42
CA VAL A 275 -2.05 3.02 -23.66
C VAL A 275 -3.33 3.72 -24.10
N THR A 276 -3.84 3.39 -25.29
CA THR A 276 -5.08 3.97 -25.86
C THR A 276 -6.23 2.96 -25.95
N SER A 277 -5.95 1.67 -25.75
CA SER A 277 -6.95 0.60 -25.85
C SER A 277 -7.46 0.18 -24.47
N PRO A 278 -8.80 0.07 -24.28
CA PRO A 278 -9.39 -0.53 -23.07
C PRO A 278 -8.94 -1.97 -22.79
N ASP A 279 -8.46 -2.69 -23.81
CA ASP A 279 -7.94 -4.05 -23.65
C ASP A 279 -6.56 -4.12 -22.99
N CYS A 280 -5.89 -2.97 -22.87
CA CYS A 280 -4.59 -2.90 -22.20
C CYS A 280 -4.76 -2.82 -20.68
N TYR A 281 -4.07 -3.68 -19.95
CA TYR A 281 -4.04 -3.68 -18.48
C TYR A 281 -3.68 -2.30 -17.86
N TYR A 282 -2.83 -1.53 -18.55
CA TYR A 282 -2.43 -0.20 -18.07
C TYR A 282 -3.43 0.92 -18.39
N TYR A 283 -4.47 0.63 -19.17
CA TYR A 283 -5.46 1.61 -19.58
C TYR A 283 -6.22 2.23 -18.39
N PRO A 284 -6.65 1.49 -17.36
CA PRO A 284 -7.25 2.05 -16.15
C PRO A 284 -6.33 3.05 -15.44
N TYR A 285 -5.02 2.78 -15.43
CA TYR A 285 -4.05 3.71 -14.82
C TYR A 285 -3.86 5.00 -15.63
N HIS A 286 -4.02 4.94 -16.95
CA HIS A 286 -4.09 6.14 -17.78
C HIS A 286 -5.37 6.94 -17.48
N LEU A 287 -6.51 6.27 -17.35
CA LEU A 287 -7.79 6.93 -17.05
C LEU A 287 -7.76 7.64 -15.69
N ILE A 288 -7.19 7.03 -14.65
CA ILE A 288 -7.08 7.71 -13.34
C ILE A 288 -6.13 8.91 -13.40
N GLU A 289 -5.09 8.86 -14.23
CA GLU A 289 -4.23 10.03 -14.44
C GLU A 289 -4.98 11.17 -15.13
N CYS A 290 -5.83 10.86 -16.10
CA CYS A 290 -6.72 11.85 -16.71
C CYS A 290 -7.68 12.43 -15.67
N TRP A 291 -8.35 11.57 -14.90
CA TRP A 291 -9.30 11.96 -13.86
C TRP A 291 -8.67 12.83 -12.76
N ALA A 292 -7.55 12.41 -12.20
CA ALA A 292 -6.88 13.13 -11.11
C ALA A 292 -6.27 14.48 -11.55
N ASN A 293 -6.08 14.69 -12.86
CA ASN A 293 -5.59 15.93 -13.42
C ASN A 293 -6.71 16.85 -13.93
N ASP A 294 -7.95 16.40 -13.95
CA ASP A 294 -9.10 17.22 -14.27
C ASP A 294 -9.31 18.28 -13.20
N GLU A 295 -9.52 19.55 -13.60
CA GLU A 295 -9.63 20.67 -12.66
C GLU A 295 -10.86 20.54 -11.77
N SER A 296 -11.97 20.04 -12.30
CA SER A 296 -13.20 19.82 -11.52
C SER A 296 -13.02 18.76 -10.44
N VAL A 297 -12.20 17.72 -10.71
CA VAL A 297 -11.82 16.70 -9.73
C VAL A 297 -10.94 17.28 -8.63
N ARG A 298 -9.95 18.08 -9.01
CA ARG A 298 -9.08 18.76 -8.04
C ARG A 298 -9.86 19.71 -7.14
N GLU A 299 -10.80 20.44 -7.70
CA GLU A 299 -11.69 21.31 -6.92
C GLU A 299 -12.61 20.50 -6.00
N ALA A 300 -13.21 19.41 -6.48
CA ALA A 300 -14.07 18.55 -5.68
C ALA A 300 -13.31 17.85 -4.53
N LEU A 301 -12.05 17.50 -4.74
CA LEU A 301 -11.16 16.92 -3.71
C LEU A 301 -10.52 17.98 -2.82
N HIS A 302 -10.80 19.28 -3.03
CA HIS A 302 -10.24 20.41 -2.27
C HIS A 302 -8.69 20.48 -2.35
N ILE A 303 -8.15 20.18 -3.54
CA ILE A 303 -6.71 20.28 -3.77
C ILE A 303 -6.31 21.75 -3.82
N GLU A 304 -5.32 22.14 -3.05
CA GLU A 304 -4.81 23.51 -3.00
C GLU A 304 -4.25 23.92 -4.36
N LYS A 305 -4.78 25.03 -4.92
CA LYS A 305 -4.39 25.53 -6.24
C LYS A 305 -2.90 25.90 -6.27
N GLY A 306 -2.20 25.36 -7.25
CA GLY A 306 -0.76 25.58 -7.42
C GLY A 306 0.16 24.77 -6.52
N SER A 307 -0.37 23.97 -5.57
CA SER A 307 0.40 23.15 -4.64
C SER A 307 1.14 22.00 -5.33
N LYS A 308 0.51 21.40 -6.33
CA LYS A 308 1.03 20.25 -7.06
C LYS A 308 0.87 20.47 -8.56
N GLY A 309 1.93 20.16 -9.31
CA GLY A 309 1.90 20.08 -10.77
C GLY A 309 1.04 18.91 -11.27
N LYS A 310 1.39 18.35 -12.42
CA LYS A 310 0.70 17.16 -12.95
C LYS A 310 0.75 16.01 -11.94
N TRP A 311 -0.40 15.46 -11.61
CA TRP A 311 -0.49 14.24 -10.81
C TRP A 311 -0.08 13.02 -11.65
N ALA A 312 0.70 12.13 -11.07
CA ALA A 312 1.06 10.84 -11.63
C ALA A 312 0.77 9.74 -10.61
N ARG A 313 0.35 8.56 -11.08
CA ARG A 313 0.08 7.40 -10.22
C ARG A 313 1.28 7.05 -9.35
N CYS A 314 2.47 7.00 -9.95
CA CYS A 314 3.73 6.78 -9.25
C CYS A 314 4.78 7.79 -9.73
N ASN A 315 5.30 8.60 -8.83
CA ASN A 315 6.39 9.52 -9.14
C ASN A 315 7.74 8.86 -8.87
N ARG A 316 8.36 8.32 -9.91
CA ARG A 316 9.67 7.64 -9.84
C ARG A 316 10.86 8.61 -9.91
N THR A 317 10.60 9.92 -10.02
CA THR A 317 11.68 10.93 -10.11
C THR A 317 12.01 11.55 -8.76
N ILE A 318 11.31 11.17 -7.70
CA ILE A 318 11.60 11.61 -6.33
C ILE A 318 12.98 11.09 -5.94
N PRO A 319 13.91 11.96 -5.49
CA PRO A 319 15.17 11.54 -4.91
C PRO A 319 14.88 10.76 -3.62
N TYR A 320 14.86 9.44 -3.70
CA TYR A 320 14.48 8.56 -2.60
C TYR A 320 15.67 7.76 -2.09
N ASN A 321 15.84 7.76 -0.77
CA ASN A 321 16.88 7.01 -0.09
C ASN A 321 16.28 5.72 0.50
N HIS A 322 16.76 4.57 0.01
CA HIS A 322 16.39 3.26 0.53
C HIS A 322 17.25 2.95 1.77
N ASP A 323 16.96 3.61 2.89
CA ASP A 323 17.77 3.56 4.11
C ASP A 323 17.33 2.48 5.10
N ILE A 324 16.24 1.78 4.83
CA ILE A 324 15.89 0.50 5.47
C ILE A 324 16.36 -0.64 4.54
N VAL A 325 17.46 -1.30 4.88
CA VAL A 325 17.99 -2.42 4.07
C VAL A 325 17.07 -3.64 4.15
N SER A 326 16.50 -3.91 5.32
CA SER A 326 15.55 -5.02 5.54
C SER A 326 14.54 -4.67 6.62
N SER A 327 13.27 -4.97 6.37
CA SER A 327 12.20 -4.81 7.37
C SER A 327 12.01 -6.03 8.28
N ILE A 328 12.71 -7.13 8.04
CA ILE A 328 12.60 -8.37 8.84
C ILE A 328 12.85 -8.12 10.34
N PRO A 329 13.85 -7.33 10.78
CA PRO A 329 14.01 -7.01 12.20
C PRO A 329 12.81 -6.29 12.84
N TYR A 330 12.13 -5.43 12.09
CA TYR A 330 10.92 -4.76 12.57
C TYR A 330 9.76 -5.75 12.76
N HIS A 331 9.60 -6.73 11.85
CA HIS A 331 8.62 -7.80 12.03
C HIS A 331 8.87 -8.58 13.33
N MET A 332 10.12 -8.89 13.64
CA MET A 332 10.50 -9.56 14.89
C MET A 332 10.14 -8.72 16.12
N ASN A 333 10.53 -7.47 16.14
CA ASN A 333 10.28 -6.56 17.26
C ASN A 333 8.78 -6.34 17.49
N ASN A 334 8.00 -6.14 16.44
CA ASN A 334 6.55 -5.99 16.51
C ASN A 334 5.87 -7.24 17.06
N SER A 335 6.35 -8.40 16.67
CA SER A 335 5.88 -9.69 17.19
C SER A 335 6.18 -9.86 18.68
N ILE A 336 7.38 -9.49 19.13
CA ILE A 336 7.77 -9.47 20.56
C ILE A 336 6.88 -8.49 21.35
N SER A 337 6.56 -7.34 20.77
CA SER A 337 5.65 -6.36 21.36
C SER A 337 4.18 -6.81 21.36
N GLY A 338 3.88 -7.97 20.79
CA GLY A 338 2.55 -8.61 20.84
C GLY A 338 1.57 -8.15 19.78
N TYR A 339 1.99 -7.37 18.80
CA TYR A 339 1.14 -6.95 17.67
C TYR A 339 0.83 -8.10 16.73
N ARG A 340 -0.42 -8.18 16.31
CA ARG A 340 -0.84 -9.18 15.33
C ARG A 340 -0.51 -8.74 13.92
N SER A 341 -0.21 -9.71 13.04
CA SER A 341 0.07 -9.42 11.64
C SER A 341 -0.61 -10.40 10.68
N LEU A 342 -1.07 -9.88 9.55
CA LEU A 342 -1.48 -10.65 8.39
C LEU A 342 -0.56 -10.32 7.23
N ILE A 343 0.15 -11.33 6.74
CA ILE A 343 0.96 -11.24 5.53
C ILE A 343 0.26 -12.08 4.47
N TYR A 344 0.01 -11.51 3.29
CA TYR A 344 -0.59 -12.28 2.21
C TYR A 344 0.16 -12.08 0.89
N SER A 345 0.02 -13.04 -0.01
CA SER A 345 0.59 -12.98 -1.35
C SER A 345 -0.41 -13.52 -2.36
N GLY A 346 -0.63 -12.78 -3.45
CA GLY A 346 -1.22 -13.35 -4.66
C GLY A 346 -0.26 -14.37 -5.27
N ASP A 347 -0.77 -15.54 -5.63
CA ASP A 347 0.06 -16.65 -6.10
C ASP A 347 0.51 -16.51 -7.56
N HIS A 348 0.00 -15.50 -8.29
CA HIS A 348 0.36 -15.17 -9.68
C HIS A 348 1.22 -13.91 -9.81
N ASP A 349 1.77 -13.43 -8.69
CA ASP A 349 2.74 -12.32 -8.65
C ASP A 349 4.17 -12.83 -8.78
N ILE A 350 4.90 -12.37 -9.80
CA ILE A 350 6.35 -12.62 -9.95
C ILE A 350 7.18 -11.41 -9.52
N ALA A 351 6.57 -10.23 -9.34
CA ALA A 351 7.28 -9.05 -8.85
C ALA A 351 7.81 -9.28 -7.42
N VAL A 352 6.93 -9.77 -6.52
CA VAL A 352 7.28 -10.21 -5.16
C VAL A 352 6.68 -11.61 -4.92
N PRO A 353 7.34 -12.68 -5.37
CA PRO A 353 6.77 -14.03 -5.36
C PRO A 353 6.46 -14.52 -3.94
N PHE A 354 5.33 -15.24 -3.78
CA PHE A 354 4.96 -15.84 -2.49
C PHE A 354 6.04 -16.76 -1.91
N LEU A 355 6.91 -17.33 -2.75
CA LEU A 355 8.06 -18.13 -2.33
C LEU A 355 9.05 -17.32 -1.49
N ALA A 356 9.30 -16.06 -1.87
CA ALA A 356 10.14 -15.13 -1.11
C ALA A 356 9.49 -14.82 0.24
N THR A 357 8.19 -14.52 0.24
CA THR A 357 7.42 -14.26 1.46
C THR A 357 7.47 -15.44 2.42
N GLN A 358 7.27 -16.67 1.92
CA GLN A 358 7.42 -17.88 2.74
C GLN A 358 8.85 -18.05 3.27
N ALA A 359 9.86 -17.70 2.50
CA ALA A 359 11.26 -17.88 2.88
C ALA A 359 11.65 -16.93 4.03
N TRP A 360 11.32 -15.63 3.95
CA TRP A 360 11.63 -14.73 5.04
C TRP A 360 10.79 -15.01 6.30
N ILE A 361 9.51 -15.43 6.17
CA ILE A 361 8.71 -15.85 7.32
C ILE A 361 9.35 -17.06 8.01
N ARG A 362 9.84 -18.02 7.24
CA ARG A 362 10.58 -19.18 7.82
C ARG A 362 11.85 -18.75 8.57
N SER A 363 12.55 -17.70 8.10
CA SER A 363 13.74 -17.19 8.77
C SER A 363 13.46 -16.59 10.16
N LEU A 364 12.22 -16.17 10.44
CA LEU A 364 11.79 -15.72 11.77
C LEU A 364 11.75 -16.86 12.81
N ASN A 365 11.76 -18.11 12.34
CA ASN A 365 11.74 -19.33 13.18
C ASN A 365 10.54 -19.38 14.17
N TYR A 366 9.38 -18.86 13.77
CA TYR A 366 8.16 -18.92 14.57
C TYR A 366 7.52 -20.30 14.48
N SER A 367 7.06 -20.83 15.63
CA SER A 367 6.35 -22.12 15.67
C SER A 367 4.99 -22.02 15.00
N PRO A 368 4.65 -22.89 14.03
CA PRO A 368 3.30 -22.95 13.48
C PRO A 368 2.29 -23.40 14.54
N ILE A 369 1.14 -22.72 14.62
CA ILE A 369 -0.02 -23.16 15.41
C ILE A 369 -0.87 -24.11 14.57
N HIS A 370 -0.98 -23.82 13.27
CA HIS A 370 -1.70 -24.65 12.32
C HIS A 370 -0.79 -24.98 11.14
N ASN A 371 -0.94 -26.21 10.63
CA ASN A 371 -0.28 -26.61 9.40
C ASN A 371 -0.82 -25.86 8.19
N TRP A 372 -0.06 -25.87 7.09
CA TRP A 372 -0.49 -25.35 5.81
C TRP A 372 -1.80 -26.00 5.39
N ARG A 373 -2.84 -25.22 5.18
CA ARG A 373 -4.18 -25.70 4.83
C ARG A 373 -4.89 -24.74 3.90
N PRO A 374 -5.87 -25.21 3.11
CA PRO A 374 -6.72 -24.32 2.34
C PRO A 374 -7.59 -23.45 3.26
N TRP A 375 -7.90 -22.23 2.80
CA TRP A 375 -9.00 -21.42 3.30
C TRP A 375 -10.04 -21.27 2.20
N MET A 376 -11.31 -21.17 2.59
CA MET A 376 -12.44 -21.41 1.70
C MET A 376 -13.39 -20.23 1.66
N ILE A 377 -13.97 -19.98 0.47
CA ILE A 377 -15.13 -19.13 0.25
C ILE A 377 -16.16 -19.96 -0.51
N ASN A 378 -17.38 -20.05 0.00
CA ASN A 378 -18.49 -20.78 -0.64
C ASN A 378 -18.07 -22.20 -1.11
N ASN A 379 -17.40 -22.96 -0.23
CA ASN A 379 -16.87 -24.29 -0.52
C ASN A 379 -15.85 -24.39 -1.68
N GLN A 380 -15.26 -23.25 -2.08
CA GLN A 380 -14.17 -23.22 -3.04
C GLN A 380 -12.88 -22.78 -2.37
N ILE A 381 -11.76 -23.34 -2.77
CA ILE A 381 -10.45 -22.94 -2.27
C ILE A 381 -10.14 -21.53 -2.79
N ALA A 382 -10.06 -20.58 -1.87
CA ALA A 382 -9.68 -19.19 -2.14
C ALA A 382 -8.17 -18.96 -2.03
N GLY A 383 -7.47 -19.84 -1.33
CA GLY A 383 -6.03 -19.83 -1.15
C GLY A 383 -5.59 -20.79 -0.04
N TYR A 384 -4.40 -20.59 0.45
CA TYR A 384 -3.85 -21.40 1.53
C TYR A 384 -3.35 -20.50 2.66
N THR A 385 -3.32 -21.05 3.89
CA THR A 385 -2.95 -20.25 5.06
C THR A 385 -2.16 -21.07 6.08
N ARG A 386 -1.39 -20.36 6.90
CA ARG A 386 -0.71 -20.87 8.10
C ARG A 386 -0.68 -19.78 9.16
N ALA A 387 -1.03 -20.12 10.39
CA ALA A 387 -0.89 -19.25 11.55
C ALA A 387 0.31 -19.68 12.41
N TYR A 388 0.96 -18.70 13.05
CA TYR A 388 2.14 -18.88 13.88
C TYR A 388 1.88 -18.39 15.32
N SER A 389 2.65 -18.91 16.28
CA SER A 389 2.54 -18.64 17.72
C SER A 389 2.63 -17.12 18.06
N ASN A 390 3.31 -16.37 17.23
CA ASN A 390 3.57 -14.93 17.42
C ASN A 390 2.48 -14.03 16.83
N LYS A 391 1.23 -14.51 16.78
CA LYS A 391 0.06 -13.81 16.20
C LYS A 391 0.24 -13.40 14.73
N MET A 392 1.18 -14.01 14.01
CA MET A 392 1.35 -13.84 12.59
C MET A 392 0.50 -14.85 11.82
N THR A 393 -0.20 -14.40 10.82
CA THR A 393 -0.89 -15.24 9.83
C THR A 393 -0.29 -14.98 8.47
N PHE A 394 0.06 -16.05 7.75
CA PHE A 394 0.40 -15.96 6.33
C PHE A 394 -0.72 -16.59 5.49
N ALA A 395 -1.07 -15.95 4.38
CA ALA A 395 -2.05 -16.48 3.44
C ALA A 395 -1.60 -16.26 1.99
N THR A 396 -1.98 -17.18 1.10
CA THR A 396 -1.99 -16.91 -0.35
C THR A 396 -3.41 -16.65 -0.82
N ILE A 397 -3.56 -15.91 -1.90
CA ILE A 397 -4.82 -15.72 -2.61
C ILE A 397 -4.67 -16.35 -3.98
N LYS A 398 -5.51 -17.34 -4.26
CA LYS A 398 -5.48 -18.11 -5.51
C LYS A 398 -5.82 -17.24 -6.71
N ALA A 399 -5.02 -17.35 -7.76
CA ALA A 399 -5.16 -16.59 -9.00
C ALA A 399 -5.18 -15.07 -8.78
N SER A 400 -4.50 -14.57 -7.75
CA SER A 400 -4.29 -13.15 -7.48
C SER A 400 -2.90 -12.71 -7.90
N GLY A 401 -2.77 -11.46 -8.30
CA GLY A 401 -1.50 -10.81 -8.61
C GLY A 401 -0.95 -10.01 -7.44
N HIS A 402 -0.22 -8.94 -7.77
CA HIS A 402 0.58 -8.12 -6.86
C HIS A 402 -0.23 -7.32 -5.85
N THR A 403 -1.45 -6.91 -6.21
CA THR A 403 -2.33 -6.06 -5.41
C THR A 403 -3.72 -6.67 -5.26
N ALA A 404 -4.53 -6.12 -4.35
CA ALA A 404 -5.88 -6.59 -4.07
C ALA A 404 -6.83 -6.50 -5.28
N GLU A 405 -6.52 -5.65 -6.27
CA GLU A 405 -7.33 -5.42 -7.47
C GLU A 405 -7.61 -6.68 -8.29
N TYR A 406 -6.70 -7.66 -8.24
CA TYR A 406 -6.84 -8.90 -9.03
C TYR A 406 -7.88 -9.86 -8.45
N ARG A 407 -8.11 -9.83 -7.13
CA ARG A 407 -9.08 -10.67 -6.42
C ARG A 407 -9.72 -9.89 -5.26
N PRO A 408 -10.48 -8.83 -5.55
CA PRO A 408 -11.00 -7.94 -4.51
C PRO A 408 -11.95 -8.64 -3.52
N ASN A 409 -12.81 -9.56 -4.00
CA ASN A 409 -13.72 -10.32 -3.13
C ASN A 409 -12.96 -11.22 -2.15
N GLU A 410 -11.99 -12.01 -2.64
CA GLU A 410 -11.19 -12.90 -1.81
C GLU A 410 -10.36 -12.11 -0.81
N THR A 411 -9.75 -11.02 -1.25
CA THR A 411 -8.95 -10.14 -0.38
C THR A 411 -9.80 -9.50 0.70
N PHE A 412 -11.00 -9.04 0.36
CA PHE A 412 -11.95 -8.46 1.30
C PHE A 412 -12.41 -9.46 2.37
N ILE A 413 -12.80 -10.68 1.97
CA ILE A 413 -13.22 -11.73 2.91
C ILE A 413 -12.06 -12.16 3.82
N MET A 414 -10.85 -12.28 3.27
CA MET A 414 -9.65 -12.56 4.06
C MET A 414 -9.43 -11.48 5.11
N PHE A 415 -9.48 -10.21 4.72
CA PHE A 415 -9.36 -9.08 5.62
C PHE A 415 -10.43 -9.08 6.70
N GLN A 416 -11.71 -9.22 6.31
CA GLN A 416 -12.83 -9.25 7.27
C GLN A 416 -12.67 -10.33 8.33
N ARG A 417 -12.32 -11.55 7.92
CA ARG A 417 -12.09 -12.66 8.87
C ARG A 417 -10.94 -12.36 9.80
N TRP A 418 -9.83 -11.89 9.25
CA TRP A 418 -8.66 -11.60 10.07
C TRP A 418 -8.93 -10.46 11.06
N ILE A 419 -9.51 -9.33 10.62
CA ILE A 419 -9.74 -8.17 11.51
C ILE A 419 -10.70 -8.50 12.63
N SER A 420 -11.73 -9.31 12.36
CA SER A 420 -12.71 -9.77 13.36
C SER A 420 -12.25 -10.98 14.18
N GLY A 421 -10.99 -11.42 14.02
CA GLY A 421 -10.45 -12.55 14.78
C GLY A 421 -10.99 -13.93 14.34
N GLN A 422 -11.67 -14.01 13.20
CA GLN A 422 -12.14 -15.26 12.64
C GLN A 422 -10.99 -16.00 11.93
N PRO A 423 -10.98 -17.34 11.91
CA PRO A 423 -9.98 -18.11 11.18
C PRO A 423 -10.17 -17.96 9.67
N LEU A 424 -9.05 -17.94 8.95
CA LEU A 424 -9.02 -18.13 7.50
C LEU A 424 -9.23 -19.57 7.15
#